data_59fe3dd6d78d209249a4774fda30d497
#
_entry.id   59fe3dd6d78d209249a4774fda30d497
#
_cell.length_a   1.000
_cell.length_b   1.000
_cell.length_c   1.000
_cell.angle_alpha   90.00
_cell.angle_beta   90.00
_cell.angle_gamma   90.00
#
_symmetry.space_group_name_H-M   'P 1'
#
loop_
_entity.id
_entity.type
_entity.pdbx_description
1 polymer ?
#
loop_
_entity_poly.entity_id
_entity_poly.type
_entity_poly.pdbx_seq_one_letter_code
_entity_poly.pdbx_strand_id
1 'polypeptide(L)'
;MTRVIVILIYFFSMIYCQDKVATSAANFLGIPMGSKAMALGGSYSSMTSDASSIFYNPGSISRSKKNHFTLNNTDWFLDSKIIFIAGTFKINNTLTLGSYITNLDYGKEEITDFENQDGTGTYWSANDFATGATLSFNLTNSFSI
;
A
#
# COMPACT_ATOMS: atom_id res chain seq x y z
N MET A 1 10.88 -39.80 14.59
CA MET A 1 10.92 -38.68 13.63
C MET A 1 9.63 -38.58 12.79
N THR A 2 9.18 -39.66 12.15
CA THR A 2 7.97 -39.67 11.30
C THR A 2 6.70 -39.16 11.99
N ARG A 3 6.46 -39.54 13.25
CA ARG A 3 5.28 -39.10 14.02
C ARG A 3 5.27 -37.59 14.31
N VAL A 4 6.43 -36.97 14.52
CA VAL A 4 6.57 -35.54 14.76
C VAL A 4 6.31 -34.74 13.47
N ILE A 5 6.78 -35.27 12.34
CA ILE A 5 6.54 -34.65 11.01
C ILE A 5 5.06 -34.68 10.66
N VAL A 6 4.36 -35.77 10.93
CA VAL A 6 2.91 -35.89 10.68
C VAL A 6 2.12 -34.93 11.56
N ILE A 7 2.50 -34.76 12.83
CA ILE A 7 1.86 -33.76 13.73
C ILE A 7 2.12 -32.34 13.26
N LEU A 8 3.32 -32.02 12.80
CA LEU A 8 3.66 -30.72 12.22
C LEU A 8 2.85 -30.40 10.95
N ILE A 9 2.69 -31.38 10.05
CA ILE A 9 1.88 -31.23 8.83
C ILE A 9 0.41 -31.02 9.19
N TYR A 10 -0.11 -31.75 10.21
CA TYR A 10 -1.50 -31.58 10.67
C TYR A 10 -1.74 -30.21 11.32
N PHE A 11 -0.76 -29.69 12.05
CA PHE A 11 -0.80 -28.35 12.64
C PHE A 11 -0.77 -27.26 11.56
N PHE A 12 0.02 -27.46 10.49
CA PHE A 12 0.11 -26.52 9.36
C PHE A 12 -1.18 -26.50 8.51
N SER A 13 -1.92 -27.61 8.42
CA SER A 13 -3.20 -27.66 7.69
C SER A 13 -4.36 -26.93 8.39
N MET A 14 -4.22 -26.62 9.67
CA MET A 14 -5.21 -25.84 10.43
C MET A 14 -5.07 -24.32 10.30
N ILE A 15 -4.04 -23.84 9.60
CA ILE A 15 -3.76 -22.42 9.42
C ILE A 15 -4.49 -21.83 8.18
N TYR A 16 -5.26 -22.63 7.46
CA TYR A 16 -6.14 -22.09 6.42
C TYR A 16 -7.23 -21.25 7.07
N CYS A 17 -6.92 -19.96 7.14
CA CYS A 17 -7.83 -18.95 7.64
C CYS A 17 -9.08 -18.92 6.76
N GLN A 18 -10.22 -18.87 7.38
CA GLN A 18 -11.51 -18.68 6.71
C GLN A 18 -11.44 -17.43 5.85
N ASP A 19 -11.90 -17.53 4.60
CA ASP A 19 -12.19 -16.39 3.77
C ASP A 19 -13.23 -15.52 4.48
N LYS A 20 -12.77 -14.51 5.19
CA LYS A 20 -13.63 -13.49 5.78
C LYS A 20 -14.01 -12.51 4.69
N VAL A 21 -15.03 -12.83 3.92
CA VAL A 21 -15.63 -11.90 2.96
C VAL A 21 -16.03 -10.62 3.70
N ALA A 22 -15.56 -9.47 3.20
CA ALA A 22 -15.78 -8.12 3.74
C ALA A 22 -15.13 -7.82 5.12
N THR A 23 -14.19 -8.64 5.60
CA THR A 23 -13.48 -8.39 6.86
C THR A 23 -11.95 -8.25 6.70
N SER A 24 -11.45 -8.17 5.47
CA SER A 24 -10.05 -7.85 5.24
C SER A 24 -9.78 -6.39 5.61
N ALA A 25 -8.87 -6.18 6.55
CA ALA A 25 -8.43 -4.83 6.92
C ALA A 25 -7.60 -4.21 5.78
N ALA A 26 -7.69 -2.89 5.63
CA ALA A 26 -6.82 -2.11 4.76
C ALA A 26 -6.88 -2.48 3.27
N ASN A 27 -8.05 -2.81 2.72
CA ASN A 27 -8.24 -3.10 1.29
C ASN A 27 -7.72 -1.98 0.39
N PHE A 28 -7.74 -0.74 0.85
CA PHE A 28 -7.26 0.42 0.12
C PHE A 28 -5.75 0.33 -0.22
N LEU A 29 -4.97 -0.46 0.51
CA LEU A 29 -3.56 -0.72 0.18
C LEU A 29 -3.38 -1.58 -1.08
N GLY A 30 -4.44 -2.19 -1.60
CA GLY A 30 -4.44 -2.85 -2.90
C GLY A 30 -4.57 -1.88 -4.08
N ILE A 31 -4.91 -0.61 -3.82
CA ILE A 31 -5.02 0.40 -4.88
C ILE A 31 -3.60 0.82 -5.32
N PRO A 32 -3.29 0.79 -6.62
CA PRO A 32 -1.99 1.22 -7.10
C PRO A 32 -1.71 2.69 -6.75
N MET A 33 -0.54 2.96 -6.17
CA MET A 33 -0.13 4.32 -5.78
C MET A 33 0.89 4.89 -6.75
N GLY A 34 0.69 6.16 -7.12
CA GLY A 34 1.56 6.85 -8.06
C GLY A 34 1.09 6.77 -9.52
N SER A 35 1.08 7.91 -10.20
CA SER A 35 0.53 8.04 -11.56
C SER A 35 1.19 7.12 -12.59
N LYS A 36 2.51 6.93 -12.51
CA LYS A 36 3.24 6.01 -13.41
C LYS A 36 2.84 4.55 -13.17
N ALA A 37 2.74 4.15 -11.91
CA ALA A 37 2.36 2.79 -11.58
C ALA A 37 0.92 2.49 -11.98
N MET A 38 0.01 3.44 -11.79
CA MET A 38 -1.38 3.34 -12.24
C MET A 38 -1.47 3.20 -13.76
N ALA A 39 -0.69 4.00 -14.52
CA ALA A 39 -0.63 3.90 -15.99
C ALA A 39 -0.10 2.55 -16.48
N LEU A 40 0.72 1.85 -15.67
CA LEU A 40 1.24 0.50 -15.95
C LEU A 40 0.38 -0.62 -15.35
N GLY A 41 -0.84 -0.32 -14.91
CA GLY A 41 -1.73 -1.30 -14.29
C GLY A 41 -1.17 -1.91 -12.98
N GLY A 42 -0.36 -1.17 -12.23
CA GLY A 42 0.28 -1.63 -10.99
C GLY A 42 1.57 -2.43 -11.19
N SER A 43 2.02 -2.66 -12.42
CA SER A 43 3.26 -3.40 -12.72
C SER A 43 4.52 -2.55 -12.48
N TYR A 44 4.82 -2.26 -11.21
CA TYR A 44 5.86 -1.30 -10.82
C TYR A 44 6.97 -1.89 -9.92
N SER A 45 6.94 -3.19 -9.62
CA SER A 45 7.85 -3.84 -8.66
C SER A 45 9.34 -3.79 -9.04
N SER A 46 9.66 -3.69 -10.35
CA SER A 46 11.03 -3.60 -10.85
C SER A 46 11.50 -2.17 -11.09
N MET A 47 10.62 -1.19 -10.96
CA MET A 47 10.93 0.21 -11.24
C MET A 47 11.60 0.89 -10.04
N THR A 48 12.57 1.76 -10.33
CA THR A 48 13.31 2.54 -9.32
C THR A 48 13.34 4.03 -9.66
N SER A 49 12.44 4.46 -10.54
CA SER A 49 12.53 5.77 -11.20
C SER A 49 12.03 6.95 -10.34
N ASP A 50 11.27 6.66 -9.27
CA ASP A 50 10.74 7.66 -8.35
C ASP A 50 10.45 7.08 -6.98
N ALA A 51 9.99 7.92 -6.03
CA ALA A 51 9.70 7.50 -4.67
C ALA A 51 8.51 6.53 -4.56
N SER A 52 7.63 6.44 -5.57
CA SER A 52 6.48 5.52 -5.53
C SER A 52 6.92 4.05 -5.51
N SER A 53 8.14 3.75 -5.96
CA SER A 53 8.70 2.39 -5.91
C SER A 53 8.76 1.80 -4.49
N ILE A 54 8.81 2.64 -3.45
CA ILE A 54 8.78 2.19 -2.05
C ILE A 54 7.53 1.37 -1.72
N PHE A 55 6.40 1.71 -2.32
CA PHE A 55 5.11 1.05 -2.08
C PHE A 55 5.07 -0.37 -2.68
N TYR A 56 5.75 -0.58 -3.82
CA TYR A 56 5.72 -1.84 -4.56
C TYR A 56 6.87 -2.77 -4.21
N ASN A 57 8.06 -2.20 -4.03
CA ASN A 57 9.28 -2.96 -3.76
C ASN A 57 10.26 -2.09 -2.96
N PRO A 58 10.15 -2.10 -1.62
CA PRO A 58 11.02 -1.30 -0.76
C PRO A 58 12.52 -1.52 -0.99
N GLY A 59 12.94 -2.74 -1.32
CA GLY A 59 14.34 -3.04 -1.63
C GLY A 59 14.87 -2.34 -2.88
N SER A 60 14.00 -1.97 -3.81
CA SER A 60 14.39 -1.33 -5.06
C SER A 60 14.90 0.09 -4.91
N ILE A 61 14.50 0.81 -3.83
CA ILE A 61 14.86 2.22 -3.65
C ILE A 61 16.36 2.45 -3.45
N SER A 62 17.11 1.45 -2.93
CA SER A 62 18.56 1.55 -2.76
C SER A 62 19.33 1.59 -4.08
N ARG A 63 18.70 1.16 -5.17
CA ARG A 63 19.28 1.17 -6.53
C ARG A 63 19.20 2.53 -7.19
N SER A 64 18.37 3.42 -6.68
CA SER A 64 18.30 4.78 -7.17
C SER A 64 19.60 5.54 -6.87
N LYS A 65 20.04 6.34 -7.85
CA LYS A 65 21.24 7.18 -7.70
C LYS A 65 20.93 8.54 -7.09
N LYS A 66 19.65 8.89 -6.93
CA LYS A 66 19.19 10.22 -6.50
C LYS A 66 18.17 10.11 -5.38
N ASN A 67 18.00 11.19 -4.65
CA ASN A 67 16.86 11.38 -3.77
C ASN A 67 15.62 11.62 -4.62
N HIS A 68 14.49 11.06 -4.21
CA HIS A 68 13.21 11.27 -4.87
C HIS A 68 12.17 11.74 -3.88
N PHE A 69 11.29 12.57 -4.37
CA PHE A 69 10.07 12.96 -3.70
C PHE A 69 8.92 12.84 -4.68
N THR A 70 7.82 12.29 -4.23
CA THR A 70 6.61 12.11 -5.04
C THR A 70 5.41 12.56 -4.22
N LEU A 71 4.57 13.39 -4.83
CA LEU A 71 3.26 13.76 -4.34
C LEU A 71 2.25 13.44 -5.43
N ASN A 72 1.26 12.64 -5.11
CA ASN A 72 0.13 12.36 -5.99
C ASN A 72 -1.15 12.70 -5.26
N ASN A 73 -2.03 13.41 -5.96
CA ASN A 73 -3.40 13.64 -5.56
C ASN A 73 -4.27 13.12 -6.71
N THR A 74 -5.12 12.15 -6.45
CA THR A 74 -5.89 11.43 -7.44
C THR A 74 -7.35 11.42 -7.03
N ASP A 75 -8.21 11.94 -7.89
CA ASP A 75 -9.64 11.72 -7.77
C ASP A 75 -9.91 10.25 -8.12
N TRP A 76 -10.54 9.55 -7.20
CA TRP A 76 -10.83 8.13 -7.31
C TRP A 76 -12.30 7.90 -7.62
N PHE A 77 -12.80 6.74 -7.33
CA PHE A 77 -14.16 6.33 -7.63
C PHE A 77 -15.17 6.94 -6.62
N LEU A 78 -16.37 7.37 -7.08
CA LEU A 78 -17.46 7.92 -6.24
C LEU A 78 -17.00 9.07 -5.31
N ASP A 79 -16.47 10.13 -5.89
CA ASP A 79 -16.03 11.34 -5.16
C ASP A 79 -14.93 11.11 -4.09
N SER A 80 -14.41 9.88 -3.99
CA SER A 80 -13.29 9.60 -3.11
C SER A 80 -11.97 10.15 -3.67
N LYS A 81 -11.02 10.44 -2.77
CA LYS A 81 -9.73 11.03 -3.11
C LYS A 81 -8.59 10.28 -2.46
N ILE A 82 -7.53 10.06 -3.23
CA ILE A 82 -6.31 9.44 -2.73
C ILE A 82 -5.18 10.46 -2.75
N ILE A 83 -4.58 10.66 -1.59
CA ILE A 83 -3.33 11.41 -1.46
C ILE A 83 -2.22 10.42 -1.13
N PHE A 84 -1.16 10.44 -1.92
CA PHE A 84 0.03 9.65 -1.69
C PHE A 84 1.27 10.54 -1.72
N ILE A 85 2.05 10.49 -0.64
CA ILE A 85 3.29 11.24 -0.47
C ILE A 85 4.39 10.23 -0.17
N ALA A 86 5.49 10.29 -0.90
CA ALA A 86 6.64 9.43 -0.64
C ALA A 86 7.95 10.19 -0.82
N GLY A 87 8.94 9.82 -0.01
CA GLY A 87 10.28 10.35 -0.08
C GLY A 87 11.31 9.24 0.07
N THR A 88 12.39 9.31 -0.72
CA THR A 88 13.56 8.43 -0.59
C THR A 88 14.83 9.25 -0.52
N PHE A 89 15.65 8.96 0.48
CA PHE A 89 16.90 9.66 0.78
C PHE A 89 18.05 8.68 0.76
N LYS A 90 18.96 8.87 -0.16
CA LYS A 90 20.18 8.09 -0.25
C LYS A 90 21.19 8.60 0.80
N ILE A 91 21.48 7.76 1.78
CA ILE A 91 22.47 8.07 2.83
C ILE A 91 23.89 7.82 2.32
N ASN A 92 24.08 6.69 1.62
CA ASN A 92 25.34 6.32 0.97
C ASN A 92 25.08 5.35 -0.20
N ASN A 93 26.14 4.78 -0.78
CA ASN A 93 25.98 3.87 -1.92
C ASN A 93 25.30 2.54 -1.57
N THR A 94 25.23 2.19 -0.30
CA THR A 94 24.67 0.92 0.18
C THR A 94 23.31 1.12 0.83
N LEU A 95 23.07 2.27 1.49
CA LEU A 95 21.90 2.50 2.34
C LEU A 95 21.04 3.64 1.82
N THR A 96 19.77 3.38 1.69
CA THR A 96 18.72 4.37 1.37
C THR A 96 17.60 4.28 2.40
N LEU A 97 17.17 5.41 2.91
CA LEU A 97 16.00 5.57 3.75
C LEU A 97 14.82 5.98 2.87
N GLY A 98 13.66 5.41 3.12
CA GLY A 98 12.42 5.80 2.49
C GLY A 98 11.26 5.86 3.46
N SER A 99 10.29 6.73 3.17
CA SER A 99 9.02 6.78 3.88
C SER A 99 7.89 7.17 2.95
N TYR A 100 6.68 6.76 3.31
CA TYR A 100 5.48 7.18 2.60
C TYR A 100 4.30 7.36 3.54
N ILE A 101 3.35 8.14 3.07
CA ILE A 101 2.04 8.34 3.67
C ILE A 101 1.01 8.18 2.55
N THR A 102 -0.06 7.45 2.81
CA THR A 102 -1.22 7.40 1.93
C THR A 102 -2.49 7.62 2.74
N ASN A 103 -3.41 8.34 2.15
CA ASN A 103 -4.72 8.63 2.70
C ASN A 103 -5.77 8.44 1.61
N LEU A 104 -6.80 7.70 1.92
CA LEU A 104 -8.01 7.57 1.11
C LEU A 104 -9.16 8.21 1.87
N ASP A 105 -9.68 9.30 1.34
CA ASP A 105 -10.90 9.97 1.78
C ASP A 105 -12.06 9.46 0.91
N TYR A 106 -13.06 8.87 1.53
CA TYR A 106 -14.23 8.34 0.83
C TYR A 106 -15.28 9.41 0.49
N GLY A 107 -15.01 10.67 0.86
CA GLY A 107 -15.96 11.75 0.66
C GLY A 107 -17.05 11.76 1.74
N LYS A 108 -18.17 12.37 1.40
CA LYS A 108 -19.34 12.48 2.29
C LYS A 108 -20.54 11.87 1.61
N GLU A 109 -21.18 10.94 2.26
CA GLU A 109 -22.41 10.29 1.82
C GLU A 109 -23.57 10.67 2.73
N GLU A 110 -24.70 11.03 2.14
CA GLU A 110 -25.89 11.36 2.90
C GLU A 110 -26.54 10.09 3.44
N ILE A 111 -26.91 10.13 4.71
CA ILE A 111 -27.59 9.00 5.37
C ILE A 111 -29.03 8.99 4.90
N THR A 112 -29.49 7.85 4.39
CA THR A 112 -30.88 7.59 4.05
C THR A 112 -31.48 6.62 5.04
N ASP A 113 -32.76 6.75 5.33
CA ASP A 113 -33.52 5.80 6.12
C ASP A 113 -34.84 5.42 5.41
N PHE A 114 -35.62 4.55 6.03
CA PHE A 114 -36.86 4.06 5.43
C PHE A 114 -37.92 5.16 5.20
N GLU A 115 -37.89 6.22 6.01
CA GLU A 115 -38.82 7.35 5.94
C GLU A 115 -38.30 8.46 5.03
N ASN A 116 -36.96 8.61 4.93
CA ASN A 116 -36.28 9.66 4.18
C ASN A 116 -35.34 9.03 3.12
N GLN A 117 -35.93 8.47 2.07
CA GLN A 117 -35.18 7.79 1.02
C GLN A 117 -34.34 8.74 0.16
N ASP A 118 -34.70 10.02 0.12
CA ASP A 118 -33.98 11.07 -0.62
C ASP A 118 -32.84 11.70 0.23
N GLY A 119 -32.74 11.33 1.51
CA GLY A 119 -31.72 11.81 2.44
C GLY A 119 -32.30 12.35 3.75
N THR A 120 -31.55 12.17 4.84
CA THR A 120 -31.93 12.66 6.19
C THR A 120 -31.37 14.06 6.51
N GLY A 121 -30.56 14.66 5.59
CA GLY A 121 -29.79 15.89 5.85
C GLY A 121 -28.57 15.68 6.72
N THR A 122 -28.29 14.42 7.14
CA THR A 122 -27.09 14.06 7.89
C THR A 122 -26.11 13.30 7.01
N TYR A 123 -24.79 13.47 7.24
CA TYR A 123 -23.75 12.89 6.42
C TYR A 123 -22.82 12.04 7.27
N TRP A 124 -22.36 10.93 6.70
CA TRP A 124 -21.23 10.18 7.21
C TRP A 124 -20.01 10.37 6.31
N SER A 125 -18.84 10.17 6.86
CA SER A 125 -17.59 10.16 6.10
C SER A 125 -16.67 9.09 6.67
N ALA A 126 -15.83 8.52 5.81
CA ALA A 126 -14.81 7.57 6.20
C ALA A 126 -13.46 7.97 5.60
N ASN A 127 -12.40 7.54 6.26
CA ASN A 127 -11.04 7.86 5.87
C ASN A 127 -10.12 6.71 6.26
N ASP A 128 -9.31 6.24 5.31
CA ASP A 128 -8.27 5.26 5.54
C ASP A 128 -6.90 5.91 5.45
N PHE A 129 -6.03 5.57 6.38
CA PHE A 129 -4.70 6.13 6.46
C PHE A 129 -3.67 5.03 6.66
N ALA A 130 -2.56 5.12 5.91
CA ALA A 130 -1.40 4.29 6.15
C ALA A 130 -0.10 5.07 6.01
N THR A 131 0.90 4.65 6.77
CA THR A 131 2.26 5.17 6.67
C THR A 131 3.26 4.02 6.76
N GLY A 132 4.38 4.17 6.08
CA GLY A 132 5.45 3.21 6.11
C GLY A 132 6.81 3.88 6.10
N ALA A 133 7.78 3.21 6.74
CA ALA A 133 9.19 3.57 6.69
C ALA A 133 10.02 2.36 6.30
N THR A 134 11.06 2.58 5.52
CA THR A 134 11.90 1.53 4.94
C THR A 134 13.36 1.91 5.04
N LEU A 135 14.18 0.93 5.42
CA LEU A 135 15.63 0.93 5.25
C LEU A 135 15.98 -0.07 4.16
N SER A 136 16.53 0.39 3.06
CA SER A 136 16.92 -0.47 1.93
C SER A 136 18.42 -0.53 1.79
N PHE A 137 18.94 -1.75 1.64
CA PHE A 137 20.36 -2.04 1.50
C PHE A 137 20.68 -2.62 0.13
N ASN A 138 21.65 -2.03 -0.52
CA ASN A 138 22.21 -2.57 -1.76
C ASN A 138 23.36 -3.51 -1.40
N LEU A 139 23.12 -4.82 -1.41
CA LEU A 139 24.08 -5.83 -0.98
C LEU A 139 25.07 -6.19 -2.08
N THR A 140 24.58 -6.25 -3.33
CA THR A 140 25.40 -6.49 -4.54
C THR A 140 24.86 -5.67 -5.71
N ASN A 141 25.57 -5.65 -6.81
CA ASN A 141 25.09 -4.98 -8.05
C ASN A 141 23.76 -5.54 -8.56
N SER A 142 23.39 -6.75 -8.15
CA SER A 142 22.17 -7.43 -8.61
C SER A 142 21.14 -7.69 -7.53
N PHE A 143 21.50 -7.53 -6.23
CA PHE A 143 20.63 -7.86 -5.11
C PHE A 143 20.55 -6.72 -4.09
N SER A 144 19.33 -6.32 -3.77
CA SER A 144 18.99 -5.32 -2.75
C SER A 144 17.81 -5.80 -1.91
N ILE A 145 17.79 -5.39 -0.66
CA ILE A 145 16.78 -5.77 0.34
C ILE A 145 16.27 -4.52 1.04
#